data_81808ccc2aa528956f107ee12a01fc63
#
_entry.id   81808ccc2aa528956f107ee12a01fc63
#
_cell.length_a   1.000
_cell.length_b   1.000
_cell.length_c   1.000
_cell.angle_alpha   90.00
_cell.angle_beta   90.00
_cell.angle_gamma   90.00
#
_symmetry.space_group_name_H-M   'P 1'
#
loop_
_entity.id
_entity.type
_entity.pdbx_description
1 polymer ?
#
loop_
_entity_poly.entity_id
_entity_poly.type
_entity_poly.pdbx_seq_one_letter_code
_entity_poly.pdbx_strand_id
1 'polypeptide(L)'
;MENIVPITGLFEAHLTVADLDRAVAFYRDQLALPLASVVPERKVAFFWIGAPGRAMLGLWEVGSMPMSFNLHVAFQVALSDLHEAPARLKKAGIEPLDFNGRPTGEPVVLAWMPAASLYFRDPDNNLLEFIAMLPEAPMPDLGVVAWSAWVGRKPA
;
A
#
# COMPACT_ATOMS: atom_id res chain seq x y z
N MET A 1 -0.85 -17.75 29.37
CA MET A 1 -0.46 -16.37 28.97
C MET A 1 -1.49 -15.44 29.60
N GLU A 2 -1.06 -14.48 30.41
CA GLU A 2 -1.95 -13.43 30.92
C GLU A 2 -2.37 -12.52 29.78
N ASN A 3 -3.65 -12.16 29.71
CA ASN A 3 -4.14 -11.20 28.75
C ASN A 3 -3.61 -9.81 29.12
N ILE A 4 -3.10 -9.06 28.13
CA ILE A 4 -2.65 -7.69 28.34
C ILE A 4 -3.82 -6.84 28.87
N VAL A 5 -5.01 -6.99 28.24
CA VAL A 5 -6.29 -6.38 28.65
C VAL A 5 -7.42 -7.32 28.20
N PRO A 6 -8.46 -7.54 29.01
CA PRO A 6 -9.65 -8.25 28.56
C PRO A 6 -10.38 -7.47 27.47
N ILE A 7 -10.50 -8.03 26.28
CA ILE A 7 -11.28 -7.46 25.18
C ILE A 7 -12.72 -7.91 25.34
N THR A 8 -13.65 -6.94 25.44
CA THR A 8 -15.09 -7.20 25.68
C THR A 8 -15.96 -7.04 24.44
N GLY A 9 -15.42 -6.53 23.33
CA GLY A 9 -16.14 -6.37 22.07
C GLY A 9 -15.38 -5.54 21.05
N LEU A 10 -15.98 -5.40 19.85
CA LEU A 10 -15.56 -4.46 18.85
C LEU A 10 -16.33 -3.15 19.02
N PHE A 11 -15.63 -2.03 19.19
CA PHE A 11 -16.28 -0.73 19.35
C PHE A 11 -16.47 -0.02 18.01
N GLU A 12 -15.48 -0.08 17.14
CA GLU A 12 -15.49 0.69 15.90
C GLU A 12 -15.02 -0.14 14.70
N ALA A 13 -15.70 0.06 13.57
CA ALA A 13 -15.28 -0.44 12.26
C ALA A 13 -15.35 0.68 11.24
N HIS A 14 -14.49 0.64 10.23
CA HIS A 14 -14.43 1.64 9.17
C HIS A 14 -14.64 1.01 7.80
N LEU A 15 -15.37 1.72 6.94
CA LEU A 15 -15.55 1.39 5.53
C LEU A 15 -15.04 2.54 4.67
N THR A 16 -14.46 2.20 3.52
CA THR A 16 -14.13 3.18 2.49
C THR A 16 -15.29 3.30 1.51
N VAL A 17 -15.67 4.53 1.20
CA VAL A 17 -16.75 4.86 0.26
C VAL A 17 -16.23 5.76 -0.85
N ALA A 18 -16.81 5.65 -2.04
CA ALA A 18 -16.39 6.46 -3.19
C ALA A 18 -16.90 7.91 -3.13
N ASP A 19 -18.00 8.12 -2.42
CA ASP A 19 -18.70 9.42 -2.30
C ASP A 19 -19.37 9.45 -0.93
N LEU A 20 -18.93 10.38 -0.09
CA LEU A 20 -19.37 10.44 1.31
C LEU A 20 -20.84 10.84 1.43
N ASP A 21 -21.30 11.82 0.65
CA ASP A 21 -22.67 12.34 0.76
C ASP A 21 -23.68 11.27 0.37
N ARG A 22 -23.43 10.57 -0.72
CA ARG A 22 -24.25 9.44 -1.17
C ARG A 22 -24.26 8.30 -0.14
N ALA A 23 -23.11 7.98 0.43
CA ALA A 23 -23.02 6.95 1.46
C ALA A 23 -23.76 7.37 2.73
N VAL A 24 -23.60 8.62 3.19
CA VAL A 24 -24.34 9.15 4.36
C VAL A 24 -25.84 9.05 4.14
N ALA A 25 -26.35 9.44 2.95
CA ALA A 25 -27.76 9.30 2.63
C ALA A 25 -28.23 7.84 2.72
N PHE A 26 -27.45 6.89 2.18
CA PHE A 26 -27.81 5.47 2.24
C PHE A 26 -27.87 4.94 3.68
N TYR A 27 -26.83 5.16 4.48
CA TYR A 27 -26.78 4.63 5.85
C TYR A 27 -27.78 5.29 6.79
N ARG A 28 -28.04 6.60 6.63
CA ARG A 28 -29.01 7.33 7.43
C ARG A 28 -30.47 7.02 7.01
N ASP A 29 -30.77 7.11 5.72
CA ASP A 29 -32.15 7.14 5.24
C ASP A 29 -32.70 5.74 4.90
N GLN A 30 -31.84 4.82 4.44
CA GLN A 30 -32.26 3.47 4.08
C GLN A 30 -32.00 2.45 5.19
N LEU A 31 -30.84 2.53 5.86
CA LEU A 31 -30.51 1.64 6.98
C LEU A 31 -30.96 2.22 8.35
N ALA A 32 -31.45 3.45 8.37
CA ALA A 32 -31.91 4.16 9.56
C ALA A 32 -30.86 4.19 10.70
N LEU A 33 -29.58 4.24 10.37
CA LEU A 33 -28.53 4.35 11.38
C LEU A 33 -28.48 5.80 11.92
N PRO A 34 -28.45 5.98 13.24
CA PRO A 34 -28.30 7.29 13.84
C PRO A 34 -26.95 7.92 13.48
N LEU A 35 -26.96 9.06 12.80
CA LEU A 35 -25.75 9.80 12.48
C LEU A 35 -25.15 10.37 13.78
N ALA A 36 -23.90 10.05 14.05
CA ALA A 36 -23.15 10.52 15.22
C ALA A 36 -22.43 11.83 14.93
N SER A 37 -21.73 11.91 13.79
CA SER A 37 -20.96 13.09 13.40
C SER A 37 -20.61 13.05 11.91
N VAL A 38 -20.40 14.24 11.32
CA VAL A 38 -19.72 14.40 10.02
C VAL A 38 -18.58 15.38 10.22
N VAL A 39 -17.41 15.05 9.67
CA VAL A 39 -16.23 15.92 9.70
C VAL A 39 -15.82 16.18 8.24
N PRO A 40 -16.36 17.22 7.60
CA PRO A 40 -16.23 17.47 6.16
C PRO A 40 -14.78 17.63 5.71
N GLU A 41 -13.96 18.33 6.48
CA GLU A 41 -12.54 18.58 6.18
C GLU A 41 -11.68 17.31 6.19
N ARG A 42 -12.16 16.25 6.85
CA ARG A 42 -11.54 14.92 6.86
C ARG A 42 -12.24 13.92 5.94
N LYS A 43 -13.35 14.32 5.32
CA LYS A 43 -14.19 13.49 4.47
C LYS A 43 -14.63 12.19 5.16
N VAL A 44 -15.14 12.31 6.39
CA VAL A 44 -15.58 11.17 7.19
C VAL A 44 -16.91 11.46 7.86
N ALA A 45 -17.74 10.40 7.98
CA ALA A 45 -18.97 10.41 8.77
C ALA A 45 -18.98 9.20 9.72
N PHE A 46 -19.59 9.37 10.88
CA PHE A 46 -19.72 8.34 11.91
C PHE A 46 -21.18 8.09 12.23
N PHE A 47 -21.54 6.83 12.38
CA PHE A 47 -22.87 6.39 12.75
C PHE A 47 -22.83 5.54 14.02
N TRP A 48 -23.81 5.70 14.88
CA TRP A 48 -23.98 4.80 16.01
C TRP A 48 -24.55 3.45 15.55
N ILE A 49 -23.99 2.39 16.08
CA ILE A 49 -24.54 1.05 15.97
C ILE A 49 -25.18 0.68 17.30
N GLY A 50 -26.50 0.56 17.28
CA GLY A 50 -27.31 0.46 18.50
C GLY A 50 -27.45 1.81 19.23
N ALA A 51 -27.24 1.83 20.54
CA ALA A 51 -27.31 3.06 21.32
C ALA A 51 -26.03 3.88 21.24
N PRO A 52 -26.10 5.23 21.39
CA PRO A 52 -24.93 6.08 21.48
C PRO A 52 -23.92 5.58 22.53
N GLY A 53 -22.64 5.57 22.15
CA GLY A 53 -21.55 5.10 23.00
C GLY A 53 -21.36 3.57 23.06
N ARG A 54 -22.14 2.78 22.33
CA ARG A 54 -21.98 1.32 22.30
C ARG A 54 -21.04 0.81 21.23
N ALA A 55 -21.28 1.20 20.00
CA ALA A 55 -20.40 0.89 18.87
C ALA A 55 -20.58 1.91 17.75
N MET A 56 -19.67 1.99 16.81
CA MET A 56 -19.62 3.00 15.79
C MET A 56 -19.19 2.42 14.43
N LEU A 57 -19.77 2.97 13.37
CA LEU A 57 -19.36 2.74 12.00
C LEU A 57 -18.83 4.05 11.43
N GLY A 58 -17.58 4.06 10.96
CA GLY A 58 -16.96 5.16 10.23
C GLY A 58 -17.02 4.96 8.73
N LEU A 59 -17.44 5.98 7.98
CA LEU A 59 -17.40 6.02 6.52
C LEU A 59 -16.36 7.04 6.09
N TRP A 60 -15.34 6.61 5.37
CA TRP A 60 -14.26 7.45 4.87
C TRP A 60 -14.28 7.51 3.36
N GLU A 61 -14.32 8.70 2.79
CA GLU A 61 -14.18 8.85 1.34
C GLU A 61 -12.80 8.41 0.89
N VAL A 62 -12.71 7.80 -0.30
CA VAL A 62 -11.45 7.29 -0.88
C VAL A 62 -10.37 8.38 -0.83
N GLY A 63 -9.18 8.01 -0.33
CA GLY A 63 -8.04 8.90 -0.18
C GLY A 63 -8.01 9.74 1.10
N SER A 64 -9.06 9.67 1.96
CA SER A 64 -9.05 10.32 3.27
C SER A 64 -8.40 9.45 4.35
N MET A 65 -7.83 10.08 5.39
CA MET A 65 -7.24 9.37 6.54
C MET A 65 -8.32 8.92 7.54
N PRO A 66 -8.14 7.78 8.23
CA PRO A 66 -7.03 6.85 8.21
C PRO A 66 -7.11 5.79 7.10
N MET A 67 -8.09 5.83 6.21
CA MET A 67 -8.37 4.83 5.17
C MET A 67 -7.60 5.13 3.88
N SER A 68 -6.31 5.38 3.96
CA SER A 68 -5.47 5.37 2.78
C SER A 68 -5.00 3.93 2.51
N PHE A 69 -5.38 3.38 1.37
CA PHE A 69 -4.88 2.09 0.92
C PHE A 69 -3.66 2.32 0.05
N ASN A 70 -2.52 1.76 0.46
CA ASN A 70 -1.36 1.65 -0.41
C ASN A 70 -1.48 0.32 -1.14
N LEU A 71 -1.91 0.37 -2.39
CA LEU A 71 -1.94 -0.80 -3.25
C LEU A 71 -0.56 -1.03 -3.86
N HIS A 72 -0.30 -2.27 -4.29
CA HIS A 72 0.92 -2.65 -4.98
C HIS A 72 0.61 -3.21 -6.35
N VAL A 73 1.31 -2.70 -7.37
CA VAL A 73 1.24 -3.21 -8.74
C VAL A 73 2.65 -3.34 -9.31
N ALA A 74 2.98 -4.52 -9.82
CA ALA A 74 4.22 -4.78 -10.55
C ALA A 74 3.97 -4.81 -12.05
N PHE A 75 4.73 -4.01 -12.81
CA PHE A 75 4.70 -3.96 -14.26
C PHE A 75 5.91 -4.71 -14.82
N GLN A 76 5.67 -5.68 -15.68
CA GLN A 76 6.73 -6.37 -16.38
C GLN A 76 7.37 -5.44 -17.42
N VAL A 77 8.70 -5.35 -17.39
CA VAL A 77 9.49 -4.55 -18.31
C VAL A 77 10.67 -5.36 -18.85
N ALA A 78 11.30 -4.87 -19.93
CA ALA A 78 12.57 -5.47 -20.37
C ALA A 78 13.70 -5.13 -19.38
N LEU A 79 14.63 -6.05 -19.17
CA LEU A 79 15.76 -5.85 -18.26
C LEU A 79 16.62 -4.64 -18.66
N SER A 80 16.82 -4.42 -19.96
CA SER A 80 17.52 -3.24 -20.48
C SER A 80 16.87 -1.93 -20.06
N ASP A 81 15.52 -1.86 -20.10
CA ASP A 81 14.78 -0.68 -19.68
C ASP A 81 14.80 -0.51 -18.17
N LEU A 82 14.77 -1.61 -17.42
CA LEU A 82 14.86 -1.59 -15.96
C LEU A 82 16.18 -0.97 -15.47
N HIS A 83 17.29 -1.20 -16.17
CA HIS A 83 18.59 -0.60 -15.82
C HIS A 83 18.62 0.92 -16.00
N GLU A 84 17.88 1.42 -16.96
CA GLU A 84 17.78 2.87 -17.22
C GLU A 84 16.68 3.54 -16.38
N ALA A 85 15.78 2.74 -15.80
CA ALA A 85 14.60 3.23 -15.08
C ALA A 85 14.94 4.16 -13.89
N PRO A 86 15.99 3.92 -13.06
CA PRO A 86 16.32 4.83 -11.97
C PRO A 86 16.61 6.26 -12.46
N ALA A 87 17.39 6.39 -13.54
CA ALA A 87 17.71 7.70 -14.10
C ALA A 87 16.49 8.36 -14.77
N ARG A 88 15.68 7.56 -15.48
CA ARG A 88 14.44 8.04 -16.12
C ARG A 88 13.42 8.52 -15.11
N LEU A 89 13.20 7.79 -14.01
CA LEU A 89 12.31 8.18 -12.92
C LEU A 89 12.76 9.48 -12.26
N LYS A 90 14.05 9.59 -11.90
CA LYS A 90 14.61 10.83 -11.32
C LYS A 90 14.44 12.03 -12.25
N LYS A 91 14.66 11.85 -13.55
CA LYS A 91 14.43 12.90 -14.54
C LYS A 91 12.96 13.33 -14.62
N ALA A 92 12.04 12.42 -14.35
CA ALA A 92 10.60 12.68 -14.27
C ALA A 92 10.14 13.22 -12.90
N GLY A 93 11.06 13.43 -11.94
CA GLY A 93 10.74 13.90 -10.59
C GLY A 93 10.17 12.81 -9.68
N ILE A 94 10.33 11.53 -10.05
CA ILE A 94 9.87 10.37 -9.28
C ILE A 94 11.08 9.73 -8.60
N GLU A 95 11.01 9.52 -7.28
CA GLU A 95 12.10 8.89 -6.53
C GLU A 95 12.08 7.36 -6.74
N PRO A 96 13.14 6.76 -7.30
CA PRO A 96 13.28 5.31 -7.37
C PRO A 96 13.65 4.74 -6.00
N LEU A 97 13.01 3.64 -5.63
CA LEU A 97 13.12 3.02 -4.32
C LEU A 97 13.64 1.57 -4.43
N ASP A 98 14.35 1.13 -3.40
CA ASP A 98 14.67 -0.28 -3.18
C ASP A 98 13.48 -1.04 -2.55
N PHE A 99 13.67 -2.34 -2.30
CA PHE A 99 12.68 -3.20 -1.65
C PHE A 99 12.23 -2.71 -0.25
N ASN A 100 13.09 -1.97 0.45
CA ASN A 100 12.81 -1.44 1.78
C ASN A 100 12.22 -0.02 1.74
N GLY A 101 11.92 0.50 0.55
CA GLY A 101 11.40 1.85 0.36
C GLY A 101 12.45 2.96 0.53
N ARG A 102 13.74 2.66 0.40
CA ARG A 102 14.84 3.63 0.47
C ARG A 102 15.23 4.09 -0.94
N PRO A 103 15.59 5.37 -1.12
CA PRO A 103 16.10 5.84 -2.41
C PRO A 103 17.25 5.01 -2.93
N THR A 104 17.21 4.67 -4.21
CA THR A 104 18.25 3.87 -4.85
C THR A 104 18.67 4.43 -6.22
N GLY A 105 19.87 4.06 -6.67
CA GLY A 105 20.35 4.34 -8.03
C GLY A 105 20.39 3.09 -8.93
N GLU A 106 20.04 1.92 -8.40
CA GLU A 106 20.05 0.66 -9.13
C GLU A 106 18.88 -0.23 -8.71
N PRO A 107 18.46 -1.21 -9.56
CA PRO A 107 17.49 -2.22 -9.16
C PRO A 107 18.00 -3.11 -8.03
N VAL A 108 17.08 -3.80 -7.36
CA VAL A 108 17.37 -4.93 -6.47
C VAL A 108 17.04 -6.24 -7.18
N VAL A 109 17.58 -7.35 -6.67
CA VAL A 109 17.21 -8.69 -7.15
C VAL A 109 16.55 -9.48 -6.03
N LEU A 110 15.35 -9.96 -6.31
CA LEU A 110 14.60 -10.89 -5.48
C LEU A 110 15.12 -12.30 -5.78
N ALA A 111 16.13 -12.75 -5.05
CA ALA A 111 16.87 -13.96 -5.42
C ALA A 111 16.06 -15.26 -5.32
N TRP A 112 14.99 -15.28 -4.53
CA TRP A 112 14.11 -16.46 -4.39
C TRP A 112 13.30 -16.77 -5.65
N MET A 113 13.03 -15.77 -6.52
CA MET A 113 12.31 -15.96 -7.79
C MET A 113 13.09 -15.41 -9.00
N PRO A 114 14.38 -15.31 -8.97
CA PRO A 114 15.31 -14.47 -9.71
C PRO A 114 14.63 -13.40 -10.58
N ALA A 115 14.37 -12.25 -9.97
CA ALA A 115 13.76 -11.12 -10.67
C ALA A 115 14.47 -9.83 -10.25
N ALA A 116 14.83 -8.99 -11.22
CA ALA A 116 15.29 -7.64 -10.97
C ALA A 116 14.08 -6.71 -10.80
N SER A 117 14.08 -5.87 -9.78
CA SER A 117 12.96 -5.03 -9.39
C SER A 117 13.41 -3.63 -9.01
N LEU A 118 12.57 -2.64 -9.34
CA LEU A 118 12.72 -1.25 -8.95
C LEU A 118 11.37 -0.71 -8.54
N TYR A 119 11.30 -0.09 -7.36
CA TYR A 119 10.05 0.43 -6.81
C TYR A 119 9.96 1.94 -6.93
N PHE A 120 8.75 2.45 -6.93
CA PHE A 120 8.44 3.89 -6.89
C PHE A 120 7.00 4.09 -6.45
N ARG A 121 6.57 5.35 -6.24
CA ARG A 121 5.20 5.64 -5.81
C ARG A 121 4.50 6.53 -6.82
N ASP A 122 3.19 6.30 -6.96
CA ASP A 122 2.32 7.22 -7.66
C ASP A 122 1.90 8.41 -6.76
N PRO A 123 1.19 9.42 -7.29
CA PRO A 123 0.74 10.57 -6.50
C PRO A 123 -0.18 10.23 -5.32
N ASP A 124 -0.87 9.09 -5.37
CA ASP A 124 -1.76 8.60 -4.29
C ASP A 124 -1.05 7.65 -3.33
N ASN A 125 0.31 7.55 -3.45
CA ASN A 125 1.18 6.75 -2.61
C ASN A 125 1.05 5.23 -2.80
N ASN A 126 0.44 4.76 -3.91
CA ASN A 126 0.50 3.35 -4.26
C ASN A 126 1.93 2.95 -4.59
N LEU A 127 2.32 1.75 -4.15
CA LEU A 127 3.63 1.19 -4.45
C LEU A 127 3.61 0.54 -5.84
N LEU A 128 4.36 1.11 -6.75
CA LEU A 128 4.54 0.58 -8.10
C LEU A 128 5.90 -0.08 -8.22
N GLU A 129 5.99 -1.09 -9.06
CA GLU A 129 7.21 -1.85 -9.31
C GLU A 129 7.41 -2.03 -10.82
N PHE A 130 8.62 -1.83 -11.29
CA PHE A 130 9.10 -2.39 -12.54
C PHE A 130 9.86 -3.67 -12.25
N ILE A 131 9.49 -4.77 -12.91
CA ILE A 131 10.07 -6.10 -12.67
C ILE A 131 10.49 -6.76 -13.99
N ALA A 132 11.66 -7.40 -13.98
CA ALA A 132 12.18 -8.22 -15.08
C ALA A 132 12.67 -9.56 -14.54
N MET A 133 12.15 -10.67 -15.08
CA MET A 133 12.62 -12.00 -14.72
C MET A 133 14.03 -12.23 -15.23
N LEU A 134 14.85 -12.91 -14.43
CA LEU A 134 16.22 -13.28 -14.76
C LEU A 134 16.29 -14.77 -15.12
N PRO A 135 17.24 -15.19 -15.99
CA PRO A 135 17.34 -16.58 -16.44
C PRO A 135 17.96 -17.53 -15.42
N GLU A 136 18.54 -17.01 -14.34
CA GLU A 136 19.25 -17.79 -13.33
C GLU A 136 18.28 -18.64 -12.49
N ALA A 137 18.83 -19.69 -11.87
CA ALA A 137 18.07 -20.51 -10.92
C ALA A 137 17.80 -19.73 -9.60
N PRO A 138 16.70 -20.04 -8.90
CA PRO A 138 16.41 -19.46 -7.59
C PRO A 138 17.53 -19.69 -6.57
N MET A 139 17.85 -18.64 -5.81
CA MET A 139 18.84 -18.62 -4.72
C MET A 139 18.24 -18.00 -3.46
N PRO A 140 17.25 -18.65 -2.82
CA PRO A 140 16.47 -18.05 -1.74
C PRO A 140 17.31 -17.60 -0.54
N ASP A 141 18.42 -18.25 -0.27
CA ASP A 141 19.33 -17.92 0.83
C ASP A 141 19.97 -16.53 0.70
N LEU A 142 20.00 -15.98 -0.51
CA LEU A 142 20.51 -14.62 -0.74
C LEU A 142 19.47 -13.53 -0.41
N GLY A 143 18.19 -13.89 -0.30
CA GLY A 143 17.12 -12.94 0.00
C GLY A 143 16.96 -11.88 -1.08
N VAL A 144 17.07 -10.61 -0.69
CA VAL A 144 17.02 -9.45 -1.60
C VAL A 144 18.38 -8.76 -1.59
N VAL A 145 18.98 -8.61 -2.77
CA VAL A 145 20.32 -8.02 -2.94
C VAL A 145 20.30 -6.89 -3.97
N ALA A 146 21.24 -5.96 -3.88
CA ALA A 146 21.43 -4.94 -4.92
C ALA A 146 21.86 -5.58 -6.24
N TRP A 147 21.52 -4.96 -7.38
CA TRP A 147 21.92 -5.45 -8.69
C TRP A 147 23.44 -5.63 -8.82
N SER A 148 24.21 -4.65 -8.35
CA SER A 148 25.68 -4.72 -8.34
C SER A 148 26.22 -5.93 -7.58
N ALA A 149 25.61 -6.29 -6.46
CA ALA A 149 25.96 -7.47 -5.69
C ALA A 149 25.54 -8.77 -6.42
N TRP A 150 24.39 -8.74 -7.11
CA TRP A 150 23.93 -9.89 -7.89
C TRP A 150 24.89 -10.23 -9.03
N VAL A 151 25.29 -9.25 -9.85
CA VAL A 151 26.21 -9.49 -10.99
C VAL A 151 27.65 -9.73 -10.57
N GLY A 152 28.07 -9.21 -9.42
CA GLY A 152 29.42 -9.42 -8.85
C GLY A 152 29.63 -10.78 -8.21
N ARG A 153 28.60 -11.66 -8.14
CA ARG A 153 28.75 -13.01 -7.60
C ARG A 153 29.73 -13.81 -8.44
N LYS A 154 30.59 -14.54 -7.78
CA LYS A 154 31.34 -15.61 -8.46
C LYS A 154 30.34 -16.74 -8.79
N PRO A 155 30.38 -17.31 -10.01
CA PRO A 155 29.62 -18.53 -10.27
C PRO A 155 30.06 -19.60 -9.28
N ALA A 156 29.09 -20.33 -8.74
CA ALA A 156 29.33 -21.47 -7.87
C ALA A 156 29.90 -22.64 -8.67
#